data_067162967c196a8d6a91707613a20dce
#
_entry.id   067162967c196a8d6a91707613a20dce
#
_cell.length_a   1.000
_cell.length_b   1.000
_cell.length_c   1.000
_cell.angle_alpha   90.00
_cell.angle_beta   90.00
_cell.angle_gamma   90.00
#
_symmetry.space_group_name_H-M   'P 1'
#
loop_
_entity.id
_entity.type
_entity.pdbx_description
1 polymer ?
#
loop_
_entity_poly.entity_id
_entity_poly.type
_entity_poly.pdbx_seq_one_letter_code
_entity_poly.pdbx_strand_id
1 'polypeptide(L)'
;MTIDLQKDEGQQLFHELVKTADAVSNNLRGDVPEKLGLDYNSLKLVNPKIVCAHLTAYGRTGSRSNWPGFDYLMQAEAGWFSVTGEPGTPPARFGLSVVDMMTGLAMAFGLVSAVVAARSSGTGRDMDVSLFDLALHNTNYLATWYLNEGVVTERLQR
;
A
#
# COMPACT_ATOMS: atom_id res chain seq x y z
N MET A 1 -18.60 -9.04 -12.51
CA MET A 1 -19.77 -8.65 -11.70
C MET A 1 -19.51 -7.24 -11.17
N THR A 2 -20.52 -6.38 -11.09
CA THR A 2 -20.43 -5.03 -10.52
C THR A 2 -21.35 -4.96 -9.30
N ILE A 3 -20.83 -4.42 -8.18
CA ILE A 3 -21.57 -4.31 -6.91
C ILE A 3 -21.45 -2.84 -6.45
N ASP A 4 -22.57 -2.23 -6.09
CA ASP A 4 -22.61 -0.90 -5.49
C ASP A 4 -22.55 -1.04 -3.96
N LEU A 5 -21.37 -0.84 -3.39
CA LEU A 5 -21.12 -0.96 -1.95
C LEU A 5 -21.72 0.19 -1.11
N GLN A 6 -22.33 1.20 -1.75
CA GLN A 6 -23.03 2.26 -1.03
C GLN A 6 -24.50 1.91 -0.76
N LYS A 7 -24.99 0.79 -1.29
CA LYS A 7 -26.35 0.31 -1.11
C LYS A 7 -26.39 -0.94 -0.23
N ASP A 8 -27.46 -1.08 0.54
CA ASP A 8 -27.64 -2.21 1.45
C ASP A 8 -27.65 -3.54 0.73
N GLU A 9 -28.30 -3.64 -0.43
CA GLU A 9 -28.33 -4.86 -1.25
C GLU A 9 -26.93 -5.21 -1.77
N GLY A 10 -26.10 -4.19 -2.11
CA GLY A 10 -24.71 -4.37 -2.52
C GLY A 10 -23.86 -4.87 -1.37
N GLN A 11 -24.02 -4.33 -0.17
CA GLN A 11 -23.35 -4.80 1.04
C GLN A 11 -23.75 -6.25 1.38
N GLN A 12 -25.04 -6.59 1.31
CA GLN A 12 -25.50 -7.96 1.56
C GLN A 12 -24.84 -8.95 0.58
N LEU A 13 -24.83 -8.64 -0.71
CA LEU A 13 -24.19 -9.49 -1.72
C LEU A 13 -22.66 -9.60 -1.48
N PHE A 14 -22.01 -8.50 -1.12
CA PHE A 14 -20.59 -8.51 -0.77
C PHE A 14 -20.31 -9.39 0.45
N HIS A 15 -21.13 -9.32 1.49
CA HIS A 15 -21.00 -10.19 2.67
C HIS A 15 -21.17 -11.68 2.32
N GLU A 16 -22.04 -12.05 1.38
CA GLU A 16 -22.13 -13.45 0.93
C GLU A 16 -20.82 -13.93 0.27
N LEU A 17 -20.15 -13.06 -0.50
CA LEU A 17 -18.83 -13.38 -1.05
C LEU A 17 -17.75 -13.49 0.04
N VAL A 18 -17.77 -12.60 1.02
CA VAL A 18 -16.82 -12.59 2.15
C VAL A 18 -16.89 -13.87 2.97
N LYS A 19 -18.06 -14.50 3.12
CA LYS A 19 -18.21 -15.78 3.86
C LYS A 19 -17.29 -16.88 3.33
N THR A 20 -16.98 -16.87 2.04
CA THR A 20 -16.18 -17.90 1.38
C THR A 20 -14.78 -17.42 0.97
N ALA A 21 -14.47 -16.14 1.15
CA ALA A 21 -13.20 -15.56 0.79
C ALA A 21 -12.17 -15.72 1.92
N ASP A 22 -10.90 -15.88 1.56
CA ASP A 22 -9.78 -15.77 2.49
C ASP A 22 -9.36 -14.32 2.72
N ALA A 23 -9.55 -13.46 1.72
CA ALA A 23 -9.14 -12.07 1.77
C ALA A 23 -10.00 -11.14 0.91
N VAL A 24 -10.01 -9.87 1.31
CA VAL A 24 -10.48 -8.72 0.53
C VAL A 24 -9.30 -7.79 0.33
N SER A 25 -9.07 -7.33 -0.90
CA SER A 25 -8.00 -6.38 -1.19
C SER A 25 -8.53 -5.16 -1.94
N ASN A 26 -7.93 -4.00 -1.67
CA ASN A 26 -8.26 -2.76 -2.36
C ASN A 26 -7.04 -1.83 -2.45
N ASN A 27 -7.10 -0.87 -3.37
CA ASN A 27 -6.12 0.20 -3.52
C ASN A 27 -6.79 1.58 -3.40
N LEU A 28 -7.72 1.70 -2.50
CA LEU A 28 -8.46 2.92 -2.24
C LEU A 28 -7.65 3.88 -1.37
N ARG A 29 -8.05 5.16 -1.36
CA ARG A 29 -7.51 6.14 -0.43
C ARG A 29 -7.77 5.70 1.01
N GLY A 30 -6.85 5.97 1.94
CA GLY A 30 -6.83 5.37 3.28
C GLY A 30 -8.07 5.59 4.15
N ASP A 31 -8.83 6.67 3.91
CA ASP A 31 -10.08 6.97 4.62
C ASP A 31 -11.34 6.29 4.03
N VAL A 32 -11.21 5.58 2.90
CA VAL A 32 -12.36 5.02 2.17
C VAL A 32 -12.73 3.60 2.59
N PRO A 33 -11.80 2.68 2.87
CA PRO A 33 -12.13 1.28 3.17
C PRO A 33 -13.12 1.13 4.33
N GLU A 34 -12.91 1.84 5.44
CA GLU A 34 -13.81 1.81 6.60
C GLU A 34 -15.21 2.31 6.25
N LYS A 35 -15.31 3.38 5.44
CA LYS A 35 -16.60 3.94 5.01
C LYS A 35 -17.41 2.98 4.13
N LEU A 36 -16.74 2.07 3.44
CA LEU A 36 -17.34 1.07 2.56
C LEU A 36 -17.45 -0.32 3.23
N GLY A 37 -17.10 -0.45 4.50
CA GLY A 37 -17.15 -1.73 5.21
C GLY A 37 -16.15 -2.77 4.70
N LEU A 38 -14.97 -2.33 4.21
CA LEU A 38 -13.93 -3.19 3.63
C LEU A 38 -12.80 -3.51 4.63
N ASP A 39 -12.89 -3.05 5.86
CA ASP A 39 -11.93 -3.28 6.93
C ASP A 39 -12.30 -4.51 7.78
N TYR A 40 -11.33 -5.01 8.54
CA TYR A 40 -11.52 -6.21 9.36
C TYR A 40 -12.61 -6.01 10.43
N ASN A 41 -12.69 -4.84 11.05
CA ASN A 41 -13.72 -4.57 12.07
C ASN A 41 -15.15 -4.70 11.53
N SER A 42 -15.36 -4.28 10.29
CA SER A 42 -16.66 -4.41 9.60
C SER A 42 -16.96 -5.85 9.20
N LEU A 43 -15.95 -6.63 8.81
CA LEU A 43 -16.14 -7.95 8.20
C LEU A 43 -15.95 -9.14 9.15
N LYS A 44 -15.37 -8.95 10.34
CA LYS A 44 -15.06 -10.03 11.30
C LYS A 44 -16.28 -10.81 11.81
N LEU A 45 -17.45 -10.18 11.82
CA LEU A 45 -18.71 -10.87 12.20
C LEU A 45 -19.26 -11.75 11.06
N VAL A 46 -18.89 -11.43 9.83
CA VAL A 46 -19.27 -12.21 8.64
C VAL A 46 -18.29 -13.38 8.43
N ASN A 47 -17.00 -13.10 8.55
CA ASN A 47 -15.91 -14.08 8.46
C ASN A 47 -14.78 -13.71 9.42
N PRO A 48 -14.66 -14.39 10.58
CA PRO A 48 -13.64 -14.07 11.57
C PRO A 48 -12.19 -14.25 11.09
N LYS A 49 -11.98 -15.01 9.99
CA LYS A 49 -10.64 -15.27 9.44
C LYS A 49 -10.28 -14.35 8.27
N ILE A 50 -11.18 -13.46 7.86
CA ILE A 50 -10.95 -12.60 6.69
C ILE A 50 -9.72 -11.72 6.89
N VAL A 51 -8.90 -11.62 5.87
CA VAL A 51 -7.79 -10.66 5.80
C VAL A 51 -8.21 -9.50 4.92
N CYS A 52 -8.17 -8.27 5.43
CA CYS A 52 -8.47 -7.07 4.68
C CYS A 52 -7.16 -6.36 4.33
N ALA A 53 -6.75 -6.41 3.07
CA ALA A 53 -5.49 -5.86 2.59
C ALA A 53 -5.72 -4.51 1.89
N HIS A 54 -5.03 -3.49 2.36
CA HIS A 54 -5.17 -2.11 1.90
C HIS A 54 -3.85 -1.60 1.34
N LEU A 55 -3.85 -1.28 0.05
CA LEU A 55 -2.77 -0.56 -0.60
C LEU A 55 -3.17 0.91 -0.72
N THR A 56 -2.41 1.80 -0.11
CA THR A 56 -2.73 3.23 -0.05
C THR A 56 -1.54 4.06 -0.49
N ALA A 57 -1.73 5.37 -0.68
CA ALA A 57 -0.61 6.27 -0.96
C ALA A 57 0.29 6.47 0.28
N TYR A 58 -0.31 6.75 1.45
CA TYR A 58 0.40 7.17 2.68
C TYR A 58 -0.01 6.39 3.94
N GLY A 59 -0.70 5.26 3.81
CA GLY A 59 -1.26 4.53 4.94
C GLY A 59 -2.69 4.97 5.29
N ARG A 60 -3.35 4.18 6.15
CA ARG A 60 -4.70 4.47 6.65
C ARG A 60 -4.71 5.32 7.92
N THR A 61 -3.57 5.60 8.50
CA THR A 61 -3.38 6.42 9.70
C THR A 61 -2.46 7.59 9.43
N GLY A 62 -2.44 8.57 10.34
CA GLY A 62 -1.60 9.75 10.22
C GLY A 62 -2.25 10.90 9.43
N SER A 63 -1.54 12.03 9.34
CA SER A 63 -2.05 13.28 8.78
C SER A 63 -2.34 13.25 7.28
N ARG A 64 -1.77 12.28 6.56
CA ARG A 64 -1.92 12.13 5.11
C ARG A 64 -2.80 10.95 4.69
N SER A 65 -3.50 10.29 5.61
CA SER A 65 -4.33 9.11 5.32
C SER A 65 -5.43 9.36 4.27
N ASN A 66 -5.90 10.60 4.16
CA ASN A 66 -6.90 11.01 3.17
C ASN A 66 -6.29 11.66 1.91
N TRP A 67 -4.96 11.61 1.73
CA TRP A 67 -4.32 12.16 0.53
C TRP A 67 -4.30 11.11 -0.59
N PRO A 68 -4.62 11.50 -1.82
CA PRO A 68 -4.39 10.67 -2.98
C PRO A 68 -2.91 10.64 -3.33
N GLY A 69 -2.48 9.58 -4.01
CA GLY A 69 -1.12 9.48 -4.52
C GLY A 69 -1.03 8.45 -5.63
N PHE A 70 0.08 8.49 -6.34
CA PHE A 70 0.42 7.62 -7.45
C PHE A 70 1.94 7.54 -7.60
N ASP A 71 2.44 6.60 -8.35
CA ASP A 71 3.84 6.21 -8.48
C ASP A 71 4.83 7.38 -8.52
N TYR A 72 4.76 8.22 -9.56
CA TYR A 72 5.78 9.26 -9.76
C TYR A 72 5.70 10.40 -8.73
N LEU A 73 4.56 10.61 -8.07
CA LEU A 73 4.49 11.50 -6.93
C LEU A 73 5.31 10.92 -5.76
N MET A 74 5.18 9.62 -5.52
CA MET A 74 5.97 8.92 -4.49
C MET A 74 7.46 8.93 -4.81
N GLN A 75 7.84 8.72 -6.08
CA GLN A 75 9.23 8.86 -6.52
C GLN A 75 9.79 10.26 -6.22
N ALA A 76 8.99 11.30 -6.48
CA ALA A 76 9.41 12.69 -6.20
C ALA A 76 9.56 12.94 -4.70
N GLU A 77 8.55 12.60 -3.91
CA GLU A 77 8.53 12.85 -2.46
C GLU A 77 9.57 12.03 -1.70
N ALA A 78 9.85 10.80 -2.15
CA ALA A 78 10.91 9.95 -1.57
C ALA A 78 12.32 10.33 -2.06
N GLY A 79 12.46 11.35 -2.89
CA GLY A 79 13.75 11.88 -3.31
C GLY A 79 14.40 11.15 -4.51
N TRP A 80 13.72 10.20 -5.16
CA TRP A 80 14.29 9.44 -6.27
C TRP A 80 14.71 10.32 -7.45
N PHE A 81 13.98 11.41 -7.70
CA PHE A 81 14.29 12.34 -8.76
C PHE A 81 15.65 13.05 -8.57
N SER A 82 16.11 13.18 -7.32
CA SER A 82 17.40 13.81 -7.03
C SER A 82 18.59 12.91 -7.35
N VAL A 83 18.37 11.59 -7.39
CA VAL A 83 19.43 10.59 -7.64
C VAL A 83 19.31 9.92 -9.01
N THR A 84 18.25 10.23 -9.77
CA THR A 84 18.01 9.66 -11.10
C THR A 84 18.37 10.66 -12.21
N GLY A 85 19.00 10.20 -13.29
CA GLY A 85 19.44 11.00 -14.44
C GLY A 85 20.91 11.40 -14.37
N GLU A 86 21.37 12.19 -15.35
CA GLU A 86 22.75 12.66 -15.46
C GLU A 86 22.97 13.92 -14.60
N PRO A 87 24.18 14.15 -14.07
CA PRO A 87 24.53 15.39 -13.38
C PRO A 87 24.26 16.63 -14.25
N GLY A 88 23.74 17.70 -13.62
CA GLY A 88 23.45 18.95 -14.33
C GLY A 88 22.18 18.94 -15.20
N THR A 89 21.48 17.81 -15.31
CA THR A 89 20.18 17.74 -16.01
C THR A 89 19.01 17.98 -15.04
N PRO A 90 17.81 18.34 -15.54
CA PRO A 90 16.63 18.39 -14.70
C PRO A 90 16.36 17.07 -13.97
N PRO A 91 15.66 17.08 -12.81
CA PRO A 91 15.22 15.87 -12.13
C PRO A 91 14.46 14.94 -13.07
N ALA A 92 14.78 13.65 -13.04
CA ALA A 92 14.17 12.65 -13.90
C ALA A 92 13.49 11.56 -13.07
N ARG A 93 12.27 11.17 -13.48
CA ARG A 93 11.59 10.00 -12.92
C ARG A 93 12.14 8.72 -13.53
N PHE A 94 12.00 7.62 -12.81
CA PHE A 94 12.09 6.29 -13.42
C PHE A 94 10.90 6.09 -14.38
N GLY A 95 11.17 5.61 -15.59
CA GLY A 95 10.17 5.60 -16.68
C GLY A 95 8.98 4.68 -16.47
N LEU A 96 9.09 3.67 -15.59
CA LEU A 96 8.01 2.75 -15.25
C LEU A 96 7.40 3.11 -13.89
N SER A 97 6.17 2.64 -13.62
CA SER A 97 5.52 2.74 -12.31
C SER A 97 6.12 1.73 -11.34
N VAL A 98 7.41 1.89 -11.04
CA VAL A 98 8.19 0.92 -10.27
C VAL A 98 7.79 0.89 -8.80
N VAL A 99 7.37 2.02 -8.22
CA VAL A 99 6.86 2.07 -6.84
C VAL A 99 5.55 1.30 -6.73
N ASP A 100 4.62 1.47 -7.69
CA ASP A 100 3.38 0.71 -7.73
C ASP A 100 3.66 -0.81 -7.82
N MET A 101 4.56 -1.21 -8.72
CA MET A 101 4.92 -2.62 -8.92
C MET A 101 5.54 -3.23 -7.65
N MET A 102 6.48 -2.53 -7.00
CA MET A 102 7.11 -3.00 -5.77
C MET A 102 6.13 -3.04 -4.60
N THR A 103 5.22 -2.06 -4.52
CA THR A 103 4.17 -2.05 -3.50
C THR A 103 3.18 -3.21 -3.72
N GLY A 104 2.83 -3.50 -4.97
CA GLY A 104 2.01 -4.66 -5.31
C GLY A 104 2.65 -5.99 -4.89
N LEU A 105 3.96 -6.15 -5.10
CA LEU A 105 4.70 -7.34 -4.65
C LEU A 105 4.75 -7.43 -3.11
N ALA A 106 5.00 -6.33 -2.42
CA ALA A 106 4.98 -6.28 -0.95
C ALA A 106 3.59 -6.62 -0.41
N MET A 107 2.53 -6.08 -1.04
CA MET A 107 1.15 -6.40 -0.69
C MET A 107 0.86 -7.89 -0.89
N ALA A 108 1.26 -8.48 -2.01
CA ALA A 108 1.06 -9.91 -2.28
C ALA A 108 1.74 -10.79 -1.24
N PHE A 109 3.00 -10.48 -0.88
CA PHE A 109 3.75 -11.18 0.16
C PHE A 109 3.08 -11.06 1.53
N GLY A 110 2.71 -9.83 1.92
CA GLY A 110 2.02 -9.56 3.19
C GLY A 110 0.67 -10.26 3.27
N LEU A 111 -0.10 -10.23 2.18
CA LEU A 111 -1.42 -10.86 2.09
C LEU A 111 -1.32 -12.38 2.28
N VAL A 112 -0.42 -13.06 1.58
CA VAL A 112 -0.22 -14.51 1.73
C VAL A 112 0.19 -14.84 3.16
N SER A 113 1.11 -14.07 3.74
CA SER A 113 1.56 -14.25 5.13
C SER A 113 0.41 -14.07 6.12
N ALA A 114 -0.42 -13.05 5.94
CA ALA A 114 -1.58 -12.79 6.79
C ALA A 114 -2.66 -13.87 6.67
N VAL A 115 -2.92 -14.38 5.46
CA VAL A 115 -3.87 -15.49 5.22
C VAL A 115 -3.38 -16.78 5.88
N VAL A 116 -2.09 -17.11 5.77
CA VAL A 116 -1.51 -18.28 6.47
C VAL A 116 -1.67 -18.14 7.99
N ALA A 117 -1.38 -16.96 8.53
CA ALA A 117 -1.55 -16.69 9.95
C ALA A 117 -3.04 -16.78 10.39
N ALA A 118 -3.96 -16.22 9.59
CA ALA A 118 -5.40 -16.27 9.87
C ALA A 118 -5.96 -17.69 9.82
N ARG A 119 -5.51 -18.51 8.87
CA ARG A 119 -5.90 -19.93 8.80
C ARG A 119 -5.42 -20.71 10.01
N SER A 120 -4.22 -20.43 10.53
CA SER A 120 -3.65 -21.09 11.70
C SER A 120 -4.27 -20.63 13.00
N SER A 121 -4.49 -19.32 13.18
CA SER A 121 -4.99 -18.74 14.44
C SER A 121 -6.52 -18.73 14.56
N GLY A 122 -7.23 -18.85 13.42
CA GLY A 122 -8.68 -18.65 13.37
C GLY A 122 -9.12 -17.18 13.34
N THR A 123 -8.18 -16.23 13.32
CA THR A 123 -8.45 -14.79 13.42
C THR A 123 -7.78 -14.03 12.27
N GLY A 124 -8.59 -13.29 11.50
CA GLY A 124 -8.12 -12.39 10.44
C GLY A 124 -7.62 -11.06 10.98
N ARG A 125 -7.33 -10.15 10.06
CA ARG A 125 -6.83 -8.80 10.39
C ARG A 125 -6.86 -7.85 9.20
N ASP A 126 -6.70 -6.56 9.47
CA ASP A 126 -6.24 -5.64 8.45
C ASP A 126 -4.73 -5.83 8.18
N MET A 127 -4.34 -5.63 6.93
CA MET A 127 -2.96 -5.57 6.48
C MET A 127 -2.79 -4.34 5.58
N ASP A 128 -1.91 -3.44 5.99
CA ASP A 128 -1.68 -2.18 5.30
C ASP A 128 -0.32 -2.16 4.62
N VAL A 129 -0.28 -1.60 3.42
CA VAL A 129 0.95 -1.25 2.71
C VAL A 129 0.77 0.11 2.04
N SER A 130 1.79 0.96 2.06
CA SER A 130 1.71 2.25 1.40
C SER A 130 2.78 2.43 0.34
N LEU A 131 2.44 3.16 -0.72
CA LEU A 131 3.38 3.54 -1.78
C LEU A 131 4.56 4.33 -1.22
N PHE A 132 4.28 5.27 -0.30
CA PHE A 132 5.31 6.13 0.27
C PHE A 132 6.32 5.35 1.12
N ASP A 133 5.85 4.42 1.96
CA ASP A 133 6.73 3.58 2.78
C ASP A 133 7.63 2.71 1.90
N LEU A 134 7.06 2.14 0.82
CA LEU A 134 7.84 1.35 -0.13
C LEU A 134 8.84 2.21 -0.91
N ALA A 135 8.46 3.42 -1.32
CA ALA A 135 9.39 4.34 -1.98
C ALA A 135 10.56 4.71 -1.06
N LEU A 136 10.30 5.00 0.23
CA LEU A 136 11.33 5.26 1.23
C LEU A 136 12.18 4.02 1.52
N HIS A 137 11.56 2.86 1.74
CA HIS A 137 12.28 1.60 1.96
C HIS A 137 13.28 1.31 0.84
N ASN A 138 12.90 1.58 -0.39
CA ASN A 138 13.74 1.34 -1.56
C ASN A 138 14.82 2.40 -1.80
N THR A 139 14.92 3.46 -1.01
CA THR A 139 16.11 4.29 -0.94
C THR A 139 17.28 3.54 -0.26
N ASN A 140 16.96 2.51 0.56
CA ASN A 140 17.86 1.49 1.09
C ASN A 140 19.18 2.07 1.63
N TYR A 141 20.30 1.76 0.98
CA TYR A 141 21.64 2.20 1.43
C TYR A 141 21.81 3.72 1.38
N LEU A 142 21.12 4.44 0.50
CA LEU A 142 21.17 5.91 0.44
C LEU A 142 20.64 6.52 1.74
N ALA A 143 19.49 6.03 2.22
CA ALA A 143 18.94 6.45 3.50
C ALA A 143 19.86 6.03 4.67
N THR A 144 20.45 4.83 4.60
CA THR A 144 21.37 4.33 5.62
C THR A 144 22.63 5.22 5.72
N TRP A 145 23.24 5.59 4.60
CA TRP A 145 24.40 6.49 4.58
C TRP A 145 24.07 7.86 5.15
N TYR A 146 22.90 8.41 4.76
CA TYR A 146 22.49 9.70 5.30
C TYR A 146 22.25 9.67 6.82
N LEU A 147 21.52 8.66 7.29
CA LEU A 147 21.16 8.55 8.70
C LEU A 147 22.35 8.26 9.63
N ASN A 148 23.37 7.54 9.16
CA ASN A 148 24.52 7.18 9.97
C ASN A 148 25.72 8.13 9.81
N GLU A 149 25.92 8.67 8.61
CA GLU A 149 27.15 9.39 8.26
C GLU A 149 26.89 10.81 7.74
N GLY A 150 25.61 11.19 7.55
CA GLY A 150 25.23 12.48 6.98
C GLY A 150 25.56 12.61 5.48
N VAL A 151 25.88 11.50 4.80
CA VAL A 151 26.26 11.53 3.38
C VAL A 151 25.03 11.75 2.53
N VAL A 152 24.98 12.86 1.81
CA VAL A 152 23.96 13.12 0.79
C VAL A 152 24.46 12.58 -0.54
N THR A 153 23.74 11.59 -1.09
CA THR A 153 24.07 11.01 -2.38
C THR A 153 23.65 11.95 -3.50
N GLU A 154 24.59 12.25 -4.38
CA GLU A 154 24.37 13.01 -5.60
C GLU A 154 24.35 12.09 -6.82
N ARG A 155 23.87 12.61 -7.97
CA ARG A 155 23.99 11.91 -9.24
C ARG A 155 25.46 11.74 -9.61
N LEU A 156 25.84 10.49 -9.88
CA LEU A 156 27.22 10.18 -10.22
C LEU A 156 27.53 10.57 -11.67
N GLN A 157 28.67 11.20 -11.88
CA GLN A 157 29.27 11.29 -13.20
C GLN A 157 29.82 9.93 -13.60
N ARG A 158 29.56 9.53 -14.85
CA ARG A 158 30.17 8.33 -15.43
C ARG A 158 31.60 8.61 -15.86
#